data_f16ab6b9b42e26646b8964f02b9805c7
#
_entry.id   f16ab6b9b42e26646b8964f02b9805c7
#
_cell.length_a   1.000
_cell.length_b   1.000
_cell.length_c   1.000
_cell.angle_alpha   90.00
_cell.angle_beta   90.00
_cell.angle_gamma   90.00
#
_symmetry.space_group_name_H-M   'P 1'
#
loop_
_entity.id
_entity.type
_entity.pdbx_description
1 polymer ?
#
loop_
_entity_poly.entity_id
_entity_poly.type
_entity_poly.pdbx_seq_one_letter_code
_entity_poly.pdbx_strand_id
1 'polypeptide(L)'
;VGKLLTSFSGLQRYWNCLEKAYRAQRLLGRGRVVLGSLLIASGDGQSEYGYYFNPPLEFHAWLDLGSGVIFDPALPGVIEKGLTTCDSVGPYIIDREPVILAGQPLDWMRYERMY
;
A
#
# COMPACT_ATOMS: atom_id res chain seq x y z
N VAL A 1 1.08 11.90 12.14
CA VAL A 1 1.30 10.71 11.30
C VAL A 1 1.59 9.47 12.16
N GLY A 2 2.45 9.56 13.15
CA GLY A 2 2.73 8.43 14.02
C GLY A 2 1.49 7.89 14.72
N LYS A 3 0.64 8.78 15.21
CA LYS A 3 -0.61 8.39 15.86
C LYS A 3 -1.58 7.74 14.88
N LEU A 4 -1.63 8.23 13.64
CA LEU A 4 -2.45 7.65 12.58
C LEU A 4 -1.95 6.25 12.22
N LEU A 5 -0.63 6.09 12.09
CA LEU A 5 -0.04 4.78 11.78
C LEU A 5 -0.38 3.76 12.87
N THR A 6 -0.32 4.17 14.14
CA THR A 6 -0.69 3.32 15.26
C THR A 6 -2.16 2.91 15.19
N SER A 7 -3.06 3.84 14.80
CA SER A 7 -4.48 3.52 14.63
C SER A 7 -4.73 2.43 13.61
N PHE A 8 -3.95 2.42 12.53
CA PHE A 8 -4.15 1.44 11.46
C PHE A 8 -3.47 0.10 11.74
N SER A 9 -2.36 0.07 12.46
CA SER A 9 -1.58 -1.14 12.63
C SER A 9 -2.35 -2.29 13.28
N GLY A 10 -3.30 -1.97 14.17
CA GLY A 10 -4.12 -2.99 14.83
C GLY A 10 -5.37 -3.41 14.05
N LEU A 11 -5.79 -2.63 13.05
CA LEU A 11 -7.05 -2.84 12.34
C LEU A 11 -6.88 -3.25 10.88
N GLN A 12 -5.67 -3.15 10.35
CA GLN A 12 -5.45 -3.30 8.91
C GLN A 12 -5.91 -4.64 8.34
N ARG A 13 -5.87 -5.70 9.10
CA ARG A 13 -6.27 -7.03 8.62
C ARG A 13 -7.78 -7.18 8.42
N TYR A 14 -8.58 -6.28 9.01
CA TYR A 14 -10.04 -6.36 8.94
C TYR A 14 -10.64 -5.42 7.90
N TRP A 15 -9.80 -4.58 7.28
CA TRP A 15 -10.26 -3.56 6.35
C TRP A 15 -9.61 -3.75 4.99
N ASN A 16 -10.39 -3.61 3.91
CA ASN A 16 -9.83 -3.63 2.58
C ASN A 16 -9.16 -2.29 2.26
N CYS A 17 -8.42 -2.23 1.16
CA CYS A 17 -7.62 -1.05 0.81
C CYS A 17 -8.48 0.21 0.64
N LEU A 18 -9.68 0.07 0.07
CA LEU A 18 -10.55 1.22 -0.15
C LEU A 18 -11.06 1.79 1.17
N GLU A 19 -11.52 0.93 2.07
CA GLU A 19 -11.98 1.35 3.38
C GLU A 19 -10.86 2.02 4.17
N LYS A 20 -9.66 1.48 4.12
CA LYS A 20 -8.50 2.06 4.79
C LYS A 20 -8.16 3.44 4.24
N ALA A 21 -8.23 3.61 2.91
CA ALA A 21 -7.96 4.90 2.29
C ALA A 21 -8.99 5.95 2.69
N TYR A 22 -10.27 5.59 2.71
CA TYR A 22 -11.32 6.51 3.16
C TYR A 22 -11.19 6.85 4.63
N ARG A 23 -10.83 5.89 5.45
CA ARG A 23 -10.61 6.16 6.87
C ARG A 23 -9.44 7.10 7.08
N ALA A 24 -8.36 6.90 6.35
CA ALA A 24 -7.21 7.79 6.40
C ALA A 24 -7.60 9.21 6.01
N GLN A 25 -8.41 9.36 4.96
CA GLN A 25 -8.89 10.68 4.53
C GLN A 25 -9.66 11.38 5.65
N ARG A 26 -10.54 10.65 6.34
CA ARG A 26 -11.31 11.23 7.45
C ARG A 26 -10.41 11.61 8.63
N LEU A 27 -9.47 10.76 8.97
CA LEU A 27 -8.57 11.01 10.11
C LEU A 27 -7.61 12.15 9.85
N LEU A 28 -7.12 12.28 8.62
CA LEU A 28 -6.22 13.36 8.24
C LEU A 28 -6.96 14.66 7.92
N GLY A 29 -8.24 14.57 7.55
CA GLY A 29 -9.02 15.72 7.13
C GLY A 29 -8.57 16.30 5.80
N ARG A 30 -7.82 15.53 4.99
CA ARG A 30 -7.33 15.99 3.70
C ARG A 30 -6.94 14.81 2.83
N GLY A 31 -6.64 15.11 1.57
CA GLY A 31 -6.20 14.12 0.60
C GLY A 31 -7.34 13.61 -0.26
N ARG A 32 -6.98 12.84 -1.27
CA ARG A 32 -7.91 12.31 -2.25
C ARG A 32 -7.72 10.81 -2.35
N VAL A 33 -8.80 10.05 -2.20
CA VAL A 33 -8.77 8.62 -2.41
C VAL A 33 -8.61 8.35 -3.91
N VAL A 34 -7.59 7.60 -4.28
CA VAL A 34 -7.33 7.24 -5.68
C VAL A 34 -7.27 5.73 -5.82
N LEU A 35 -7.60 5.26 -7.01
CA LEU A 35 -7.61 3.84 -7.36
C LEU A 35 -6.63 3.59 -8.49
N GLY A 36 -6.00 2.44 -8.47
CA GLY A 36 -5.08 2.06 -9.53
C GLY A 36 -4.41 0.73 -9.26
N SER A 37 -3.21 0.57 -9.79
CA SER A 37 -2.38 -0.60 -9.59
C SER A 37 -1.29 -0.29 -8.57
N LEU A 38 -0.92 -1.30 -7.80
CA LEU A 38 0.29 -1.26 -6.98
C LEU A 38 1.08 -2.52 -7.25
N LEU A 39 2.30 -2.36 -7.75
CA LEU A 39 3.19 -3.47 -8.06
C LEU A 39 4.47 -3.30 -7.28
N ILE A 40 4.90 -4.35 -6.63
CA ILE A 40 6.06 -4.36 -5.75
C ILE A 40 7.07 -5.36 -6.29
N ALA A 41 8.30 -4.90 -6.54
CA ALA A 41 9.35 -5.74 -7.08
C ALA A 41 9.81 -6.75 -6.02
N SER A 42 10.10 -7.97 -6.47
CA SER A 42 10.77 -8.95 -5.61
C SER A 42 12.18 -8.47 -5.29
N GLY A 43 12.79 -9.04 -4.25
CA GLY A 43 14.12 -8.63 -3.80
C GLY A 43 15.20 -8.80 -4.85
N ASP A 44 15.05 -9.80 -5.75
CA ASP A 44 16.00 -10.04 -6.84
C ASP A 44 15.65 -9.28 -8.12
N GLY A 45 14.52 -8.54 -8.13
CA GLY A 45 14.10 -7.78 -9.29
C GLY A 45 13.54 -8.60 -10.44
N GLN A 46 13.35 -9.91 -10.26
CA GLN A 46 12.92 -10.81 -11.34
C GLN A 46 11.39 -10.91 -11.47
N SER A 47 10.65 -10.56 -10.42
CA SER A 47 9.20 -10.65 -10.44
C SER A 47 8.58 -9.48 -9.70
N GLU A 48 7.28 -9.31 -9.89
CA GLU A 48 6.48 -8.29 -9.20
C GLU A 48 5.28 -8.94 -8.56
N TYR A 49 4.84 -8.37 -7.44
CA TYR A 49 3.62 -8.79 -6.77
C TYR A 49 2.80 -7.55 -6.40
N GLY A 50 1.49 -7.70 -6.45
CA GLY A 50 0.59 -6.63 -6.04
C GLY A 50 -0.77 -6.77 -6.68
N TYR A 51 -1.38 -5.64 -7.01
CA TYR A 51 -2.73 -5.60 -7.56
C TYR A 51 -2.72 -4.80 -8.85
N TYR A 52 -3.21 -5.43 -9.93
CA TYR A 52 -3.44 -4.75 -11.20
C TYR A 52 -4.83 -4.14 -11.18
N PHE A 53 -4.98 -2.99 -11.80
CA PHE A 53 -6.26 -2.33 -11.88
C PHE A 53 -7.19 -3.08 -12.83
N ASN A 54 -8.14 -3.81 -12.28
CA ASN A 54 -9.13 -4.60 -13.02
C ASN A 54 -10.43 -4.66 -12.18
N PRO A 55 -11.11 -3.49 -12.02
CA PRO A 55 -12.30 -3.45 -11.18
C PRO A 55 -13.46 -4.22 -11.83
N PRO A 56 -14.38 -4.78 -11.02
CA PRO A 56 -14.37 -4.79 -9.57
C PRO A 56 -13.56 -5.93 -8.96
N LEU A 57 -12.88 -6.72 -9.79
CA LEU A 57 -12.20 -7.94 -9.35
C LEU A 57 -10.92 -7.66 -8.58
N GLU A 58 -10.16 -6.67 -9.02
CA GLU A 58 -8.86 -6.38 -8.45
C GLU A 58 -8.54 -4.89 -8.63
N PHE A 59 -8.00 -4.26 -7.61
CA PHE A 59 -7.44 -2.90 -7.67
C PHE A 59 -6.76 -2.61 -6.34
N HIS A 60 -5.99 -1.53 -6.33
CA HIS A 60 -5.46 -0.99 -5.09
C HIS A 60 -5.97 0.43 -4.90
N ALA A 61 -6.11 0.85 -3.64
CA ALA A 61 -6.55 2.19 -3.29
C ALA A 61 -5.59 2.78 -2.26
N TRP A 62 -5.35 4.08 -2.38
CA TRP A 62 -4.50 4.81 -1.43
C TRP A 62 -4.95 6.25 -1.37
N LEU A 63 -4.33 7.02 -0.48
CA LEU A 63 -4.65 8.43 -0.31
C LEU A 63 -3.55 9.26 -0.95
N ASP A 64 -3.92 10.13 -1.89
CA ASP A 64 -3.03 11.08 -2.54
C ASP A 64 -3.05 12.38 -1.76
N LEU A 65 -1.90 12.79 -1.23
CA LEU A 65 -1.77 14.02 -0.45
C LEU A 65 -1.20 15.18 -1.27
N GLY A 66 -0.93 14.93 -2.55
CA GLY A 66 -0.38 15.94 -3.44
C GLY A 66 1.15 15.91 -3.50
N SER A 67 1.71 16.48 -4.55
CA SER A 67 3.16 16.60 -4.75
C SER A 67 3.91 15.27 -4.68
N GLY A 68 3.28 14.20 -5.15
CA GLY A 68 3.89 12.88 -5.13
C GLY A 68 3.88 12.19 -3.78
N VAL A 69 3.29 12.81 -2.76
CA VAL A 69 3.20 12.25 -1.42
C VAL A 69 1.89 11.48 -1.28
N ILE A 70 1.98 10.25 -0.79
CA ILE A 70 0.81 9.41 -0.58
C ILE A 70 0.82 8.82 0.83
N PHE A 71 -0.35 8.35 1.25
CA PHE A 71 -0.49 7.57 2.46
C PHE A 71 -1.22 6.28 2.12
N ASP A 72 -0.55 5.15 2.31
CA ASP A 72 -1.10 3.84 1.96
C ASP A 72 -1.14 2.93 3.19
N PRO A 73 -2.26 2.95 3.93
CA PRO A 73 -2.38 2.11 5.12
C PRO A 73 -2.58 0.63 4.79
N ALA A 74 -2.85 0.29 3.52
CA ALA A 74 -3.04 -1.10 3.10
C ALA A 74 -1.71 -1.76 2.66
N LEU A 75 -0.64 -0.99 2.55
CA LEU A 75 0.64 -1.50 2.05
C LEU A 75 1.16 -2.72 2.84
N PRO A 76 1.09 -2.75 4.18
CA PRO A 76 1.58 -3.92 4.92
C PRO A 76 0.95 -5.24 4.46
N GLY A 77 -0.35 -5.23 4.18
CA GLY A 77 -1.04 -6.43 3.69
C GLY A 77 -0.56 -6.86 2.31
N VAL A 78 -0.24 -5.90 1.45
CA VAL A 78 0.29 -6.20 0.11
C VAL A 78 1.67 -6.82 0.21
N ILE A 79 2.54 -6.25 1.04
CA ILE A 79 3.90 -6.78 1.25
C ILE A 79 3.83 -8.17 1.88
N GLU A 80 2.98 -8.36 2.88
CA GLU A 80 2.81 -9.65 3.54
C GLU A 80 2.39 -10.73 2.55
N LYS A 81 1.43 -10.44 1.67
CA LYS A 81 1.04 -11.37 0.62
C LYS A 81 2.18 -11.67 -0.35
N GLY A 82 2.94 -10.65 -0.70
CA GLY A 82 4.10 -10.82 -1.57
C GLY A 82 5.15 -11.73 -0.95
N LEU A 83 5.40 -11.60 0.35
CA LEU A 83 6.36 -12.42 1.07
C LEU A 83 5.93 -13.88 1.17
N THR A 84 4.64 -14.19 1.11
CA THR A 84 4.17 -15.57 1.08
C THR A 84 4.36 -16.23 -0.29
N THR A 85 4.53 -15.41 -1.33
CA THR A 85 4.71 -15.88 -2.71
C THR A 85 6.18 -15.85 -3.14
N CYS A 86 6.93 -14.87 -2.65
CA CYS A 86 8.35 -14.65 -2.96
C CYS A 86 9.16 -14.70 -1.68
N ASP A 87 10.46 -15.01 -1.79
CA ASP A 87 11.36 -15.01 -0.62
C ASP A 87 11.56 -13.61 -0.05
N SER A 88 11.45 -12.58 -0.89
CA SER A 88 11.61 -11.21 -0.47
C SER A 88 10.81 -10.28 -1.37
N VAL A 89 10.45 -9.11 -0.84
CA VAL A 89 9.75 -8.06 -1.57
C VAL A 89 10.48 -6.76 -1.27
N GLY A 90 11.04 -6.11 -2.30
CA GLY A 90 11.87 -4.95 -2.12
C GLY A 90 12.99 -5.25 -1.13
N PRO A 91 13.21 -4.40 -0.12
CA PRO A 91 14.21 -4.66 0.93
C PRO A 91 13.72 -5.59 2.02
N TYR A 92 12.44 -6.03 1.99
CA TYR A 92 11.88 -6.89 3.02
C TYR A 92 12.17 -8.35 2.72
N ILE A 93 12.48 -9.09 3.77
CA ILE A 93 12.61 -10.54 3.73
C ILE A 93 11.49 -11.16 4.56
N ILE A 94 11.32 -12.47 4.42
CA ILE A 94 10.13 -13.17 4.91
C ILE A 94 9.85 -12.97 6.40
N ASP A 95 10.86 -12.71 7.20
CA ASP A 95 10.72 -12.55 8.65
C ASP A 95 10.60 -11.09 9.10
N ARG A 96 10.58 -10.13 8.16
CA ARG A 96 10.48 -8.70 8.51
C ARG A 96 9.03 -8.25 8.48
N GLU A 97 8.70 -7.34 9.40
CA GLU A 97 7.37 -6.73 9.42
C GLU A 97 7.28 -5.59 8.44
N PRO A 98 6.26 -5.57 7.57
CA PRO A 98 6.02 -4.43 6.69
C PRO A 98 5.59 -3.20 7.47
N VAL A 99 5.88 -2.02 6.90
CA VAL A 99 5.46 -0.74 7.47
C VAL A 99 4.48 -0.05 6.54
N ILE A 100 3.63 0.80 7.12
CA ILE A 100 2.67 1.59 6.34
C ILE A 100 3.43 2.70 5.64
N LEU A 101 3.20 2.86 4.35
CA LEU A 101 3.81 3.95 3.59
C LEU A 101 3.12 5.26 3.92
N ALA A 102 3.93 6.26 4.31
CA ALA A 102 3.50 7.64 4.48
C ALA A 102 4.62 8.52 3.92
N GLY A 103 4.49 8.94 2.67
CA GLY A 103 5.52 9.71 1.99
C GLY A 103 5.53 9.43 0.50
N GLN A 104 6.68 9.59 -0.12
CA GLN A 104 6.84 9.27 -1.54
C GLN A 104 7.11 7.78 -1.71
N PRO A 105 6.51 7.16 -2.74
CA PRO A 105 6.79 5.76 -3.03
C PRO A 105 8.28 5.53 -3.30
N LEU A 106 8.79 4.39 -2.85
CA LEU A 106 10.16 3.99 -3.10
C LEU A 106 10.29 3.36 -4.51
N ASP A 107 11.50 3.27 -5.04
CA ASP A 107 11.72 2.81 -6.42
C ASP A 107 11.33 1.35 -6.67
N TRP A 108 11.22 0.54 -5.63
CA TRP A 108 10.74 -0.84 -5.76
C TRP A 108 9.22 -0.95 -5.67
N MET A 109 8.51 0.20 -5.53
CA MET A 109 7.04 0.29 -5.52
C MET A 109 6.57 1.05 -6.75
N ARG A 110 5.62 0.49 -7.47
CA ARG A 110 5.04 1.16 -8.63
C ARG A 110 3.56 1.39 -8.41
N TYR A 111 3.21 2.63 -8.14
CA TYR A 111 1.83 3.07 -7.99
C TYR A 111 1.38 3.69 -9.31
N GLU A 112 0.41 3.05 -9.95
CA GLU A 112 -0.13 3.54 -11.23
C GLU A 112 -1.58 3.95 -11.04
N ARG A 113 -1.80 5.26 -10.95
CA ARG A 113 -3.12 5.82 -10.73
C ARG A 113 -3.99 5.71 -11.96
N MET A 114 -5.23 5.22 -11.78
CA MET A 114 -6.24 5.12 -12.84
C MET A 114 -7.43 6.05 -12.58
N TYR A 115 -7.80 6.27 -11.33
CA TYR A 115 -8.88 7.19 -10.97
C TYR A 115 -8.48 8.11 -9.83
#